data_4fe26e882b54493e9a252081f718239a
#
_entry.id   4fe26e882b54493e9a252081f718239a
#
_cell.length_a   1.000
_cell.length_b   1.000
_cell.length_c   1.000
_cell.angle_alpha   90.00
_cell.angle_beta   90.00
_cell.angle_gamma   90.00
#
_symmetry.space_group_name_H-M   'P 1'
#
loop_
_entity.id
_entity.type
_entity.pdbx_description
1 polymer ?
#
loop_
_entity_poly.entity_id
_entity_poly.type
_entity_poly.pdbx_seq_one_letter_code
_entity_poly.pdbx_strand_id
1 'polypeptide(L)'
;MSGGRRDFFRDLAAAARDAAQGAAPRDEAMPNPGFAAPEPEGADPWLERYSRQLVLPQWSEAAQDALGAASVLVVGAGALGSPVAAYLAGAGVGRLGIVDDGDVELSNLHRQHLHFTPDVGVPKAHSAASKLGFLNPEVQVEPYQARFDPAMVSGQDLVVDCTDSFDTRYAVNAACCAARVPLVEGGVTGLGGLVMSIRPGVSACYRCAFPHAPPPGAAPSCAEAGILGPAAGVIGSLQALEALKLLAGLPGALTGAFLQVDLAAGDFLRVAVARRDGCPDCRTL
;
A
#
# COMPACT_ATOMS: atom_id res chain seq x y z
N MET A 1 14.53 -28.39 17.51
CA MET A 1 13.46 -28.76 16.54
C MET A 1 13.39 -27.71 15.43
N SER A 2 14.30 -27.72 14.45
CA SER A 2 14.42 -26.72 13.40
C SER A 2 14.35 -27.30 11.97
N GLY A 3 13.94 -28.55 11.80
CA GLY A 3 13.85 -29.21 10.48
C GLY A 3 12.59 -28.91 9.66
N GLY A 4 11.44 -28.72 10.29
CA GLY A 4 10.15 -28.79 9.61
C GLY A 4 9.83 -27.72 8.56
N ARG A 5 10.34 -26.48 8.67
CA ARG A 5 10.03 -25.42 7.67
C ARG A 5 10.88 -25.54 6.41
N ARG A 6 12.17 -25.87 6.53
CA ARG A 6 13.04 -26.07 5.35
C ARG A 6 12.61 -27.30 4.54
N ASP A 7 12.17 -28.35 5.21
CA ASP A 7 11.68 -29.54 4.56
C ASP A 7 10.36 -29.30 3.83
N PHE A 8 9.42 -28.54 4.42
CA PHE A 8 8.18 -28.15 3.79
C PHE A 8 8.38 -27.37 2.46
N PHE A 9 9.27 -26.37 2.45
CA PHE A 9 9.54 -25.60 1.22
C PHE A 9 10.29 -26.43 0.16
N ARG A 10 11.16 -27.35 0.58
CA ARG A 10 11.83 -28.26 -0.34
C ARG A 10 10.85 -29.23 -1.00
N ASP A 11 9.91 -29.78 -0.22
CA ASP A 11 8.90 -30.70 -0.70
C ASP A 11 7.87 -30.00 -1.61
N LEU A 12 7.49 -28.75 -1.27
CA LEU A 12 6.66 -27.90 -2.12
C LEU A 12 7.34 -27.59 -3.46
N ALA A 13 8.63 -27.31 -3.45
CA ALA A 13 9.42 -27.04 -4.67
C ALA A 13 9.64 -28.32 -5.50
N ALA A 14 9.67 -29.49 -4.89
CA ALA A 14 9.72 -30.76 -5.59
C ALA A 14 8.38 -31.09 -6.26
N ALA A 15 7.26 -30.95 -5.54
CA ALA A 15 5.91 -31.12 -6.08
C ALA A 15 5.60 -30.16 -7.23
N ALA A 16 6.07 -28.91 -7.15
CA ALA A 16 5.91 -27.94 -8.23
C ALA A 16 6.72 -28.32 -9.49
N ARG A 17 7.91 -28.91 -9.32
CA ARG A 17 8.72 -29.41 -10.44
C ARG A 17 8.10 -30.63 -11.11
N ASP A 18 7.56 -31.54 -10.34
CA ASP A 18 6.89 -32.76 -10.87
C ASP A 18 5.60 -32.39 -11.62
N ALA A 19 4.84 -31.41 -11.12
CA ALA A 19 3.67 -30.88 -11.79
C ALA A 19 4.01 -30.15 -13.11
N ALA A 20 5.16 -29.47 -13.18
CA ALA A 20 5.62 -28.77 -14.38
C ALA A 20 6.12 -29.73 -15.48
N GLN A 21 6.65 -30.91 -15.12
CA GLN A 21 7.13 -31.91 -16.08
C GLN A 21 5.99 -32.71 -16.76
N GLY A 22 4.79 -32.69 -16.19
CA GLY A 22 3.61 -33.37 -16.75
C GLY A 22 2.69 -32.46 -17.58
N ALA A 23 2.98 -31.19 -17.67
CA ALA A 23 2.14 -30.23 -18.41
C ALA A 23 2.56 -30.19 -19.89
N ALA A 24 1.65 -30.60 -20.78
CA ALA A 24 1.81 -30.40 -22.22
C ALA A 24 1.95 -28.89 -22.55
N PRO A 25 2.70 -28.50 -23.60
CA PRO A 25 2.82 -27.10 -23.99
C PRO A 25 1.44 -26.54 -24.32
N ARG A 26 1.05 -25.48 -23.61
CA ARG A 26 -0.18 -24.74 -23.86
C ARG A 26 0.06 -23.77 -25.03
N ASP A 27 -0.29 -24.20 -26.21
CA ASP A 27 -0.32 -23.37 -27.43
C ASP A 27 -1.75 -22.83 -27.62
N GLU A 28 -2.30 -22.15 -26.61
CA GLU A 28 -3.58 -21.44 -26.75
C GLU A 28 -3.43 -20.01 -26.24
N ALA A 29 -3.70 -19.08 -27.17
CA ALA A 29 -3.80 -17.67 -26.86
C ALA A 29 -4.78 -17.44 -25.72
N MET A 30 -4.39 -16.63 -24.73
CA MET A 30 -5.25 -16.26 -23.61
C MET A 30 -6.59 -15.71 -24.14
N PRO A 31 -7.73 -16.23 -23.71
CA PRO A 31 -9.01 -15.71 -24.15
C PRO A 31 -9.20 -14.27 -23.67
N ASN A 32 -9.78 -13.46 -24.53
CA ASN A 32 -10.11 -12.06 -24.33
C ASN A 32 -10.98 -11.86 -23.06
N PRO A 33 -10.78 -10.80 -22.24
CA PRO A 33 -11.43 -10.61 -20.94
C PRO A 33 -12.92 -10.27 -20.97
N GLY A 34 -13.68 -10.95 -21.83
CA GLY A 34 -15.13 -11.03 -21.73
C GLY A 34 -15.60 -12.28 -20.97
N PHE A 35 -14.68 -12.99 -20.32
CA PHE A 35 -14.99 -14.25 -19.64
C PHE A 35 -15.48 -13.94 -18.20
N ALA A 36 -16.78 -13.91 -18.01
CA ALA A 36 -17.35 -14.19 -16.71
C ALA A 36 -17.13 -15.68 -16.43
N ALA A 37 -16.21 -16.05 -15.54
CA ALA A 37 -16.13 -17.41 -15.05
C ALA A 37 -17.52 -17.78 -14.47
N PRO A 38 -18.07 -19.00 -14.76
CA PRO A 38 -19.29 -19.42 -14.13
C PRO A 38 -19.06 -19.44 -12.61
N GLU A 39 -19.89 -18.71 -11.87
CA GLU A 39 -19.86 -18.78 -10.41
C GLU A 39 -20.24 -20.20 -10.01
N PRO A 40 -19.50 -20.83 -9.09
CA PRO A 40 -19.86 -22.14 -8.57
C PRO A 40 -21.24 -22.03 -7.90
N GLU A 41 -22.20 -22.81 -8.35
CA GLU A 41 -23.55 -22.83 -7.78
C GLU A 41 -23.46 -23.09 -6.27
N GLY A 42 -23.85 -22.12 -5.44
CA GLY A 42 -23.98 -22.24 -3.99
C GLY A 42 -22.79 -21.76 -3.14
N ALA A 43 -21.70 -21.24 -3.72
CA ALA A 43 -20.64 -20.58 -2.97
C ALA A 43 -20.99 -19.09 -2.75
N ASP A 44 -20.76 -18.60 -1.52
CA ASP A 44 -20.82 -17.16 -1.23
C ASP A 44 -19.61 -16.48 -1.88
N PRO A 45 -19.80 -15.59 -2.89
CA PRO A 45 -18.67 -14.93 -3.56
C PRO A 45 -17.77 -14.15 -2.62
N TRP A 46 -18.33 -13.59 -1.55
CA TRP A 46 -17.56 -12.90 -0.52
C TRP A 46 -16.63 -13.86 0.25
N LEU A 47 -17.15 -15.01 0.68
CA LEU A 47 -16.34 -16.04 1.33
C LEU A 47 -15.25 -16.59 0.40
N GLU A 48 -15.56 -16.79 -0.86
CA GLU A 48 -14.58 -17.26 -1.84
C GLU A 48 -13.46 -16.23 -2.03
N ARG A 49 -13.80 -14.96 -2.23
CA ARG A 49 -12.86 -13.85 -2.43
C ARG A 49 -11.87 -13.72 -1.28
N TYR A 50 -12.37 -13.75 -0.04
CA TYR A 50 -11.54 -13.51 1.15
C TYR A 50 -11.09 -14.78 1.87
N SER A 51 -11.40 -15.96 1.33
CA SER A 51 -11.11 -17.27 1.95
C SER A 51 -9.66 -17.42 2.39
N ARG A 52 -8.70 -16.92 1.60
CA ARG A 52 -7.27 -17.09 1.88
C ARG A 52 -6.75 -16.21 3.00
N GLN A 53 -7.39 -15.08 3.26
CA GLN A 53 -7.07 -14.26 4.43
C GLN A 53 -7.89 -14.67 5.67
N LEU A 54 -9.12 -15.12 5.50
CA LEU A 54 -9.96 -15.61 6.61
C LEU A 54 -9.40 -16.86 7.31
N VAL A 55 -8.60 -17.67 6.64
CA VAL A 55 -7.95 -18.85 7.27
C VAL A 55 -6.66 -18.51 8.03
N LEU A 56 -6.20 -17.26 8.01
CA LEU A 56 -5.04 -16.84 8.79
C LEU A 56 -5.39 -16.82 10.29
N PRO A 57 -4.58 -17.46 11.17
CA PRO A 57 -4.87 -17.48 12.61
C PRO A 57 -4.99 -16.10 13.26
N GLN A 58 -4.36 -15.07 12.66
CA GLN A 58 -4.37 -13.70 13.15
C GLN A 58 -5.51 -12.85 12.55
N TRP A 59 -6.27 -13.39 11.61
CA TRP A 59 -7.32 -12.69 10.89
C TRP A 59 -8.68 -13.29 11.26
N SER A 60 -9.57 -12.51 11.82
CA SER A 60 -10.92 -12.94 12.19
C SER A 60 -11.96 -12.39 11.20
N GLU A 61 -13.16 -12.95 11.21
CA GLU A 61 -14.31 -12.36 10.50
C GLU A 61 -14.54 -10.91 10.91
N ALA A 62 -14.43 -10.61 12.22
CA ALA A 62 -14.55 -9.24 12.71
C ALA A 62 -13.46 -8.30 12.17
N ALA A 63 -12.25 -8.79 11.89
CA ALA A 63 -11.21 -8.02 11.23
C ALA A 63 -11.57 -7.75 9.76
N GLN A 64 -12.18 -8.72 9.08
CA GLN A 64 -12.68 -8.54 7.71
C GLN A 64 -13.84 -7.56 7.65
N ASP A 65 -14.80 -7.65 8.58
CA ASP A 65 -15.92 -6.72 8.70
C ASP A 65 -15.43 -5.29 8.96
N ALA A 66 -14.42 -5.13 9.84
CA ALA A 66 -13.80 -3.83 10.09
C ALA A 66 -13.16 -3.23 8.83
N LEU A 67 -12.52 -4.06 7.99
CA LEU A 67 -12.02 -3.60 6.70
C LEU A 67 -13.16 -3.16 5.75
N GLY A 68 -14.20 -3.97 5.63
CA GLY A 68 -15.36 -3.66 4.79
C GLY A 68 -16.10 -2.38 5.20
N ALA A 69 -16.02 -2.00 6.47
CA ALA A 69 -16.58 -0.75 6.98
C ALA A 69 -15.62 0.45 6.85
N ALA A 70 -14.33 0.22 6.64
CA ALA A 70 -13.31 1.25 6.69
C ALA A 70 -13.27 2.14 5.44
N SER A 71 -12.92 3.42 5.68
CA SER A 71 -12.64 4.43 4.67
C SER A 71 -11.16 4.82 4.71
N VAL A 72 -10.44 4.64 3.62
CA VAL A 72 -9.01 4.92 3.51
C VAL A 72 -8.74 5.94 2.41
N LEU A 73 -7.94 6.95 2.71
CA LEU A 73 -7.42 7.89 1.72
C LEU A 73 -6.01 7.50 1.32
N VAL A 74 -5.79 7.22 0.05
CA VAL A 74 -4.46 7.02 -0.54
C VAL A 74 -4.05 8.31 -1.24
N VAL A 75 -3.01 8.95 -0.74
CA VAL A 75 -2.47 10.19 -1.30
C VAL A 75 -1.30 9.87 -2.22
N GLY A 76 -1.52 10.03 -3.51
CA GLY A 76 -0.61 9.64 -4.58
C GLY A 76 -0.97 8.29 -5.21
N ALA A 77 -1.22 8.27 -6.53
CA ALA A 77 -1.48 7.08 -7.34
C ALA A 77 -0.24 6.68 -8.17
N GLY A 78 0.94 7.01 -7.68
CA GLY A 78 2.23 6.76 -8.31
C GLY A 78 2.80 5.37 -8.02
N ALA A 79 4.12 5.29 -7.88
CA ALA A 79 4.86 4.04 -7.71
C ALA A 79 4.57 3.32 -6.38
N LEU A 80 4.33 4.07 -5.30
CA LEU A 80 3.90 3.52 -4.01
C LEU A 80 2.39 3.31 -3.97
N GLY A 81 1.61 4.27 -4.46
CA GLY A 81 0.15 4.20 -4.43
C GLY A 81 -0.42 3.05 -5.24
N SER A 82 0.23 2.66 -6.34
CA SER A 82 -0.20 1.53 -7.16
C SER A 82 -0.30 0.21 -6.38
N PRO A 83 0.75 -0.30 -5.74
CA PRO A 83 0.64 -1.51 -4.93
C PRO A 83 -0.22 -1.31 -3.68
N VAL A 84 -0.16 -0.13 -3.03
CA VAL A 84 -0.98 0.18 -1.85
C VAL A 84 -2.46 0.03 -2.18
N ALA A 85 -2.95 0.76 -3.19
CA ALA A 85 -4.36 0.75 -3.54
C ALA A 85 -4.84 -0.62 -4.03
N ALA A 86 -4.00 -1.34 -4.81
CA ALA A 86 -4.31 -2.68 -5.27
C ALA A 86 -4.48 -3.67 -4.11
N TYR A 87 -3.57 -3.67 -3.12
CA TYR A 87 -3.68 -4.57 -1.98
C TYR A 87 -4.83 -4.19 -1.04
N LEU A 88 -5.10 -2.91 -0.82
CA LEU A 88 -6.24 -2.48 0.01
C LEU A 88 -7.58 -2.85 -0.65
N ALA A 89 -7.72 -2.64 -1.96
CA ALA A 89 -8.90 -3.06 -2.69
C ALA A 89 -9.04 -4.59 -2.71
N GLY A 90 -7.95 -5.32 -2.99
CA GLY A 90 -7.94 -6.78 -2.98
C GLY A 90 -8.29 -7.37 -1.62
N ALA A 91 -7.90 -6.73 -0.52
CA ALA A 91 -8.24 -7.15 0.84
C ALA A 91 -9.68 -6.80 1.26
N GLY A 92 -10.38 -5.95 0.50
CA GLY A 92 -11.77 -5.62 0.78
C GLY A 92 -11.97 -4.42 1.71
N VAL A 93 -11.12 -3.40 1.63
CA VAL A 93 -11.37 -2.10 2.27
C VAL A 93 -12.59 -1.47 1.63
N GLY A 94 -13.61 -1.12 2.42
CA GLY A 94 -14.92 -0.74 1.90
C GLY A 94 -14.92 0.50 1.01
N ARG A 95 -14.16 1.55 1.39
CA ARG A 95 -14.03 2.79 0.61
C ARG A 95 -12.58 3.22 0.47
N LEU A 96 -12.16 3.51 -0.77
CA LEU A 96 -10.84 4.02 -1.11
C LEU A 96 -10.95 5.36 -1.83
N GLY A 97 -10.52 6.44 -1.18
CA GLY A 97 -10.27 7.71 -1.85
C GLY A 97 -8.87 7.70 -2.47
N ILE A 98 -8.75 8.02 -3.75
CA ILE A 98 -7.47 8.08 -4.47
C ILE A 98 -7.21 9.52 -4.91
N VAL A 99 -6.20 10.16 -4.33
CA VAL A 99 -5.84 11.57 -4.61
C VAL A 99 -4.56 11.63 -5.43
N ASP A 100 -4.62 12.17 -6.64
CA ASP A 100 -3.47 12.45 -7.50
C ASP A 100 -3.84 13.53 -8.52
N ASP A 101 -3.01 14.55 -8.69
CA ASP A 101 -3.24 15.65 -9.64
C ASP A 101 -2.59 15.43 -11.02
N GLY A 102 -1.79 14.37 -11.18
CA GLY A 102 -1.05 14.08 -12.39
C GLY A 102 -1.78 13.15 -13.37
N ASP A 103 -1.28 13.18 -14.61
CA ASP A 103 -1.71 12.27 -15.66
C ASP A 103 -0.74 11.08 -15.78
N VAL A 104 -1.21 10.01 -16.39
CA VAL A 104 -0.37 8.85 -16.70
C VAL A 104 0.60 9.20 -17.83
N GLU A 105 1.88 8.99 -17.59
CA GLU A 105 2.95 9.14 -18.58
C GLU A 105 3.59 7.80 -18.93
N LEU A 106 4.10 7.67 -20.15
CA LEU A 106 4.79 6.46 -20.60
C LEU A 106 5.97 6.12 -19.68
N SER A 107 6.69 7.14 -19.17
CA SER A 107 7.81 7.02 -18.23
C SER A 107 7.41 6.44 -16.87
N ASN A 108 6.12 6.39 -16.54
CA ASN A 108 5.60 5.89 -15.27
C ASN A 108 5.41 4.37 -15.28
N LEU A 109 5.12 3.77 -16.42
CA LEU A 109 4.56 2.41 -16.53
C LEU A 109 5.46 1.30 -16.00
N HIS A 110 6.78 1.50 -15.99
CA HIS A 110 7.73 0.53 -15.46
C HIS A 110 7.63 0.33 -13.92
N ARG A 111 6.91 1.23 -13.19
CA ARG A 111 6.79 1.19 -11.74
C ARG A 111 5.40 1.49 -11.17
N GLN A 112 4.48 2.04 -11.96
CA GLN A 112 3.12 2.43 -11.55
C GLN A 112 2.10 1.45 -12.15
N HIS A 113 1.99 0.27 -11.55
CA HIS A 113 1.33 -0.90 -12.12
C HIS A 113 -0.20 -0.82 -12.24
N LEU A 114 -0.85 0.18 -11.64
CA LEU A 114 -2.26 0.45 -11.86
C LEU A 114 -2.54 1.11 -13.21
N HIS A 115 -1.49 1.58 -13.90
CA HIS A 115 -1.61 2.28 -15.16
C HIS A 115 -1.04 1.45 -16.29
N PHE A 116 -1.72 1.45 -17.44
CA PHE A 116 -1.34 0.70 -18.62
C PHE A 116 -1.07 1.63 -19.81
N THR A 117 -0.46 1.12 -20.88
CA THR A 117 -0.17 1.92 -22.08
C THR A 117 -1.39 2.66 -22.66
N PRO A 118 -2.60 2.07 -22.69
CA PRO A 118 -3.78 2.79 -23.14
C PRO A 118 -4.22 3.95 -22.24
N ASP A 119 -3.71 4.03 -21.01
CA ASP A 119 -4.07 5.08 -20.06
C ASP A 119 -3.19 6.34 -20.19
N VAL A 120 -2.17 6.35 -21.05
CA VAL A 120 -1.29 7.50 -21.22
C VAL A 120 -2.11 8.74 -21.57
N GLY A 121 -1.96 9.81 -20.76
CA GLY A 121 -2.73 11.04 -20.83
C GLY A 121 -4.06 11.04 -20.05
N VAL A 122 -4.43 9.90 -19.42
CA VAL A 122 -5.59 9.83 -18.52
C VAL A 122 -5.15 10.25 -17.10
N PRO A 123 -5.98 11.01 -16.34
CA PRO A 123 -5.68 11.31 -14.94
C PRO A 123 -5.44 10.04 -14.11
N LYS A 124 -4.34 10.02 -13.32
CA LYS A 124 -3.93 8.83 -12.55
C LYS A 124 -5.00 8.34 -11.58
N ALA A 125 -5.68 9.27 -10.88
CA ALA A 125 -6.75 8.91 -9.96
C ALA A 125 -7.88 8.15 -10.66
N HIS A 126 -8.31 8.58 -11.84
CA HIS A 126 -9.36 7.92 -12.63
C HIS A 126 -8.89 6.59 -13.23
N SER A 127 -7.65 6.55 -13.75
CA SER A 127 -7.04 5.31 -14.24
C SER A 127 -6.97 4.25 -13.13
N ALA A 128 -6.51 4.64 -11.93
CA ALA A 128 -6.46 3.75 -10.76
C ALA A 128 -7.87 3.26 -10.37
N ALA A 129 -8.84 4.16 -10.21
CA ALA A 129 -10.20 3.81 -9.81
C ALA A 129 -10.84 2.79 -10.75
N SER A 130 -10.66 2.95 -12.06
CA SER A 130 -11.15 1.99 -13.05
C SER A 130 -10.60 0.58 -12.83
N LYS A 131 -9.28 0.43 -12.61
CA LYS A 131 -8.64 -0.88 -12.42
C LYS A 131 -9.00 -1.51 -11.08
N LEU A 132 -9.10 -0.70 -10.04
CA LEU A 132 -9.49 -1.17 -8.70
C LEU A 132 -10.94 -1.66 -8.69
N GLY A 133 -11.86 -1.00 -9.41
CA GLY A 133 -13.23 -1.48 -9.58
C GLY A 133 -13.32 -2.83 -10.33
N PHE A 134 -12.42 -3.09 -11.29
CA PHE A 134 -12.33 -4.42 -11.91
C PHE A 134 -11.68 -5.45 -10.97
N LEU A 135 -10.73 -5.05 -10.14
CA LEU A 135 -10.08 -5.96 -9.18
C LEU A 135 -11.06 -6.41 -8.10
N ASN A 136 -11.81 -5.48 -7.54
CA ASN A 136 -12.81 -5.78 -6.51
C ASN A 136 -14.02 -4.85 -6.64
N PRO A 137 -15.12 -5.31 -7.25
CA PRO A 137 -16.32 -4.50 -7.46
C PRO A 137 -17.09 -4.18 -6.16
N GLU A 138 -16.77 -4.82 -5.04
CA GLU A 138 -17.37 -4.53 -3.74
C GLU A 138 -16.78 -3.28 -3.07
N VAL A 139 -15.61 -2.83 -3.54
CA VAL A 139 -14.92 -1.65 -2.99
C VAL A 139 -15.38 -0.39 -3.70
N GLN A 140 -15.86 0.58 -2.92
CA GLN A 140 -16.18 1.90 -3.45
C GLN A 140 -14.89 2.70 -3.64
N VAL A 141 -14.52 2.98 -4.90
CA VAL A 141 -13.32 3.76 -5.21
C VAL A 141 -13.72 5.15 -5.69
N GLU A 142 -13.22 6.18 -4.98
CA GLU A 142 -13.49 7.59 -5.27
C GLU A 142 -12.23 8.28 -5.80
N PRO A 143 -12.16 8.61 -7.11
CA PRO A 143 -11.01 9.33 -7.67
C PRO A 143 -11.11 10.83 -7.43
N TYR A 144 -10.04 11.43 -6.90
CA TYR A 144 -9.87 12.87 -6.74
C TYR A 144 -8.70 13.34 -7.60
N GLN A 145 -8.99 13.91 -8.76
CA GLN A 145 -7.97 14.58 -9.60
C GLN A 145 -7.63 15.94 -9.00
N ALA A 146 -6.88 15.94 -7.93
CA ALA A 146 -6.56 17.14 -7.15
C ALA A 146 -5.25 16.96 -6.38
N ARG A 147 -4.66 18.06 -5.96
CA ARG A 147 -3.64 18.04 -4.91
C ARG A 147 -4.27 17.73 -3.58
N PHE A 148 -3.47 17.14 -2.68
CA PHE A 148 -3.92 16.89 -1.32
C PHE A 148 -4.37 18.19 -0.64
N ASP A 149 -5.57 18.15 -0.04
CA ASP A 149 -6.10 19.17 0.84
C ASP A 149 -6.30 18.57 2.24
N PRO A 150 -5.86 19.25 3.31
CA PRO A 150 -6.04 18.77 4.69
C PRO A 150 -7.48 18.39 5.05
N ALA A 151 -8.49 19.01 4.43
CA ALA A 151 -9.91 18.70 4.66
C ALA A 151 -10.28 17.26 4.20
N MET A 152 -9.52 16.68 3.26
CA MET A 152 -9.76 15.31 2.77
C MET A 152 -9.54 14.23 3.83
N VAL A 153 -8.83 14.56 4.92
CA VAL A 153 -8.59 13.63 6.04
C VAL A 153 -9.84 13.41 6.88
N SER A 154 -10.78 14.35 6.83
CA SER A 154 -12.01 14.25 7.63
C SER A 154 -12.87 13.06 7.21
N GLY A 155 -13.29 12.24 8.19
CA GLY A 155 -14.12 11.07 7.92
C GLY A 155 -13.37 9.86 7.36
N GLN A 156 -12.04 9.89 7.36
CA GLN A 156 -11.22 8.72 7.04
C GLN A 156 -10.85 7.96 8.32
N ASP A 157 -10.79 6.64 8.21
CA ASP A 157 -10.29 5.77 9.29
C ASP A 157 -8.78 5.63 9.24
N LEU A 158 -8.17 5.84 8.07
CA LEU A 158 -6.74 5.78 7.81
C LEU A 158 -6.37 6.61 6.60
N VAL A 159 -5.17 7.20 6.63
CA VAL A 159 -4.51 7.79 5.45
C VAL A 159 -3.25 7.00 5.14
N VAL A 160 -2.96 6.78 3.85
CA VAL A 160 -1.67 6.24 3.39
C VAL A 160 -1.01 7.28 2.49
N ASP A 161 0.13 7.79 2.92
CA ASP A 161 0.92 8.74 2.13
C ASP A 161 1.87 7.99 1.19
N CYS A 162 1.62 8.15 -0.10
CA CYS A 162 2.36 7.56 -1.20
C CYS A 162 3.03 8.61 -2.10
N THR A 163 3.21 9.82 -1.57
CA THR A 163 3.77 10.95 -2.32
C THR A 163 5.30 10.94 -2.32
N ASP A 164 5.89 11.64 -3.29
CA ASP A 164 7.33 11.85 -3.40
C ASP A 164 7.78 13.25 -2.95
N SER A 165 6.83 14.13 -2.59
CA SER A 165 7.08 15.50 -2.14
C SER A 165 7.18 15.59 -0.62
N PHE A 166 8.29 16.11 -0.11
CA PHE A 166 8.45 16.37 1.33
C PHE A 166 7.39 17.34 1.86
N ASP A 167 7.07 18.39 1.12
CA ASP A 167 6.05 19.37 1.54
C ASP A 167 4.70 18.70 1.73
N THR A 168 4.30 17.82 0.80
CA THR A 168 3.06 17.06 0.91
C THR A 168 3.10 16.11 2.10
N ARG A 169 4.19 15.38 2.34
CA ARG A 169 4.35 14.48 3.51
C ARG A 169 4.14 15.21 4.83
N TYR A 170 4.76 16.38 4.99
CA TYR A 170 4.58 17.19 6.20
C TYR A 170 3.15 17.71 6.33
N ALA A 171 2.50 18.09 5.22
CA ALA A 171 1.12 18.52 5.22
C ALA A 171 0.16 17.38 5.59
N VAL A 172 0.34 16.18 5.02
CA VAL A 172 -0.44 14.99 5.35
C VAL A 172 -0.25 14.62 6.82
N ASN A 173 0.99 14.56 7.31
CA ASN A 173 1.26 14.27 8.73
C ASN A 173 0.59 15.27 9.68
N ALA A 174 0.68 16.56 9.38
CA ALA A 174 0.07 17.60 10.21
C ALA A 174 -1.46 17.49 10.21
N ALA A 175 -2.09 17.25 9.05
CA ALA A 175 -3.52 17.06 8.92
C ALA A 175 -4.01 15.81 9.68
N CYS A 176 -3.31 14.69 9.54
CA CYS A 176 -3.62 13.44 10.25
C CYS A 176 -3.47 13.61 11.77
N CYS A 177 -2.43 14.30 12.23
CA CYS A 177 -2.26 14.64 13.64
C CYS A 177 -3.44 15.49 14.15
N ALA A 178 -3.80 16.57 13.44
CA ALA A 178 -4.89 17.46 13.83
C ALA A 178 -6.25 16.74 13.88
N ALA A 179 -6.53 15.88 12.91
CA ALA A 179 -7.76 15.10 12.83
C ALA A 179 -7.75 13.84 13.69
N ARG A 180 -6.64 13.46 14.31
CA ARG A 180 -6.42 12.20 15.05
C ARG A 180 -6.65 10.95 14.19
N VAL A 181 -6.44 11.03 12.88
CA VAL A 181 -6.56 9.94 11.93
C VAL A 181 -5.20 9.22 11.81
N PRO A 182 -5.13 7.89 11.94
CA PRO A 182 -3.92 7.13 11.71
C PRO A 182 -3.34 7.36 10.31
N LEU A 183 -1.99 7.32 10.21
CA LEU A 183 -1.27 7.52 8.97
C LEU A 183 -0.24 6.40 8.78
N VAL A 184 -0.16 5.87 7.57
CA VAL A 184 0.97 5.07 7.12
C VAL A 184 1.78 5.89 6.13
N GLU A 185 2.99 6.21 6.52
CA GLU A 185 3.96 6.98 5.74
C GLU A 185 4.90 6.04 5.01
N GLY A 186 5.25 6.33 3.75
CA GLY A 186 6.24 5.58 3.00
C GLY A 186 7.08 6.46 2.10
N GLY A 187 8.32 6.06 1.88
CA GLY A 187 9.24 6.73 0.99
C GLY A 187 10.18 5.75 0.32
N VAL A 188 10.48 5.98 -0.95
CA VAL A 188 11.37 5.13 -1.75
C VAL A 188 12.25 5.98 -2.63
N THR A 189 13.51 5.57 -2.78
CA THR A 189 14.47 6.15 -3.72
C THR A 189 15.50 5.08 -4.11
N GLY A 190 15.86 4.99 -5.38
CA GLY A 190 16.81 3.98 -5.86
C GLY A 190 16.37 2.55 -5.52
N LEU A 191 17.16 1.89 -4.69
CA LEU A 191 16.93 0.55 -4.12
C LEU A 191 16.66 0.58 -2.61
N GLY A 192 16.32 1.73 -2.04
CA GLY A 192 16.05 1.86 -0.60
C GLY A 192 14.73 2.56 -0.32
N GLY A 193 14.26 2.43 0.92
CA GLY A 193 13.04 3.08 1.32
C GLY A 193 12.78 3.02 2.82
N LEU A 194 11.67 3.56 3.22
CA LEU A 194 11.18 3.48 4.60
C LEU A 194 9.67 3.35 4.67
N VAL A 195 9.18 2.76 5.76
CA VAL A 195 7.76 2.73 6.11
C VAL A 195 7.60 3.01 7.60
N MET A 196 6.59 3.81 7.96
CA MET A 196 6.27 4.17 9.34
C MET A 196 4.76 4.18 9.55
N SER A 197 4.30 3.61 10.65
CA SER A 197 2.90 3.70 11.09
C SER A 197 2.77 4.72 12.21
N ILE A 198 1.83 5.64 12.08
CA ILE A 198 1.61 6.75 13.01
C ILE A 198 0.20 6.66 13.58
N ARG A 199 0.10 6.62 14.90
CA ARG A 199 -1.16 6.77 15.63
C ARG A 199 -1.10 8.07 16.43
N PRO A 200 -1.79 9.12 15.96
CA PRO A 200 -1.77 10.44 16.60
C PRO A 200 -2.18 10.35 18.08
N GLY A 201 -1.43 11.02 18.93
CA GLY A 201 -1.62 10.96 20.39
C GLY A 201 -0.98 9.73 21.08
N VAL A 202 -0.68 8.66 20.34
CA VAL A 202 -0.14 7.41 20.89
C VAL A 202 1.33 7.22 20.52
N SER A 203 1.71 7.43 19.26
CA SER A 203 3.07 7.23 18.75
C SER A 203 3.75 8.54 18.35
N ALA A 204 5.06 8.49 18.09
CA ALA A 204 5.76 9.53 17.37
C ALA A 204 5.12 9.75 15.99
N CYS A 205 5.05 10.99 15.54
CA CYS A 205 4.61 11.34 14.19
C CYS A 205 5.82 11.44 13.22
N TYR A 206 5.55 11.65 11.93
CA TYR A 206 6.61 11.79 10.91
C TYR A 206 7.59 12.90 11.26
N ARG A 207 7.11 14.06 11.73
CA ARG A 207 7.95 15.18 12.14
C ARG A 207 8.74 14.91 13.44
N CYS A 208 8.37 13.93 14.25
CA CYS A 208 9.22 13.48 15.35
C CYS A 208 10.44 12.74 14.84
N ALA A 209 10.29 11.90 13.83
CA ALA A 209 11.40 11.16 13.19
C ALA A 209 12.26 12.09 12.33
N PHE A 210 11.63 12.95 11.56
CA PHE A 210 12.26 13.87 10.60
C PHE A 210 11.84 15.31 10.90
N PRO A 211 12.57 16.02 11.79
CA PRO A 211 12.19 17.35 12.27
C PRO A 211 12.10 18.42 11.20
N HIS A 212 12.95 18.32 10.20
CA HIS A 212 13.09 19.29 9.11
C HIS A 212 13.10 18.57 7.78
N ALA A 213 12.46 19.17 6.77
CA ALA A 213 12.65 18.76 5.39
C ALA A 213 14.13 18.92 5.00
N PRO A 214 14.66 18.04 4.14
CA PRO A 214 16.01 18.26 3.60
C PRO A 214 16.05 19.60 2.87
N PRO A 215 17.20 20.30 2.89
CA PRO A 215 17.35 21.53 2.12
C PRO A 215 17.06 21.28 0.63
N PRO A 216 16.59 22.29 -0.11
CA PRO A 216 16.39 22.19 -1.55
C PRO A 216 17.64 21.62 -2.25
N GLY A 217 17.49 20.59 -3.07
CA GLY A 217 18.58 19.92 -3.78
C GLY A 217 19.40 18.91 -2.96
N ALA A 218 19.16 18.77 -1.64
CA ALA A 218 19.89 17.79 -0.81
C ALA A 218 19.33 16.35 -0.95
N ALA A 219 18.09 16.21 -1.36
CA ALA A 219 17.49 14.92 -1.66
C ALA A 219 17.07 14.92 -3.15
N PRO A 220 17.69 14.10 -3.98
CA PRO A 220 17.32 14.02 -5.38
C PRO A 220 15.89 13.50 -5.54
N SER A 221 15.15 14.04 -6.51
CA SER A 221 13.85 13.51 -6.91
C SER A 221 13.98 12.08 -7.47
N CYS A 222 12.87 11.36 -7.55
CA CYS A 222 12.86 10.03 -8.19
C CYS A 222 13.33 10.09 -9.66
N ALA A 223 13.16 11.24 -10.33
CA ALA A 223 13.64 11.44 -11.70
C ALA A 223 15.17 11.57 -11.77
N GLU A 224 15.79 12.14 -10.74
CA GLU A 224 17.26 12.35 -10.67
C GLU A 224 17.99 11.14 -10.08
N ALA A 225 17.46 10.55 -9.01
CA ALA A 225 18.06 9.38 -8.33
C ALA A 225 17.80 8.06 -9.07
N GLY A 226 16.76 8.03 -9.89
CA GLY A 226 16.23 6.79 -10.45
C GLY A 226 15.49 5.94 -9.39
N ILE A 227 14.72 4.98 -9.86
CA ILE A 227 13.98 4.03 -9.04
C ILE A 227 13.70 2.76 -9.83
N LEU A 228 13.91 1.60 -9.21
CA LEU A 228 13.44 0.33 -9.77
C LEU A 228 12.00 0.06 -9.34
N GLY A 229 11.16 -0.38 -10.29
CA GLY A 229 9.76 -0.73 -10.01
C GLY A 229 9.60 -1.70 -8.83
N PRO A 230 10.35 -2.81 -8.77
CA PRO A 230 10.29 -3.74 -7.62
C PRO A 230 10.59 -3.09 -6.27
N ALA A 231 11.48 -2.08 -6.19
CA ALA A 231 11.76 -1.39 -4.94
C ALA A 231 10.54 -0.62 -4.44
N ALA A 232 9.87 0.12 -5.34
CA ALA A 232 8.59 0.76 -5.01
C ALA A 232 7.50 -0.26 -4.65
N GLY A 233 7.46 -1.40 -5.35
CA GLY A 233 6.55 -2.50 -5.08
C GLY A 233 6.70 -3.05 -3.66
N VAL A 234 7.94 -3.28 -3.19
CA VAL A 234 8.22 -3.76 -1.82
C VAL A 234 7.77 -2.73 -0.79
N ILE A 235 8.16 -1.46 -0.94
CA ILE A 235 7.80 -0.41 0.04
C ILE A 235 6.29 -0.19 0.08
N GLY A 236 5.60 -0.09 -1.07
CA GLY A 236 4.15 0.06 -1.11
C GLY A 236 3.41 -1.16 -0.58
N SER A 237 3.92 -2.37 -0.79
CA SER A 237 3.35 -3.59 -0.18
C SER A 237 3.49 -3.59 1.34
N LEU A 238 4.61 -3.10 1.87
CA LEU A 238 4.79 -2.90 3.31
C LEU A 238 3.84 -1.83 3.86
N GLN A 239 3.62 -0.72 3.13
CA GLN A 239 2.62 0.28 3.52
C GLN A 239 1.21 -0.32 3.56
N ALA A 240 0.82 -1.08 2.55
CA ALA A 240 -0.48 -1.77 2.53
C ALA A 240 -0.63 -2.73 3.72
N LEU A 241 0.40 -3.53 4.01
CA LEU A 241 0.40 -4.44 5.15
C LEU A 241 0.24 -3.69 6.48
N GLU A 242 0.94 -2.57 6.66
CA GLU A 242 0.81 -1.73 7.85
C GLU A 242 -0.60 -1.11 7.97
N ALA A 243 -1.16 -0.66 6.85
CA ALA A 243 -2.53 -0.15 6.81
C ALA A 243 -3.55 -1.22 7.23
N LEU A 244 -3.44 -2.43 6.69
CA LEU A 244 -4.29 -3.56 7.06
C LEU A 244 -4.15 -3.94 8.54
N LYS A 245 -2.92 -3.93 9.09
CA LYS A 245 -2.71 -4.18 10.53
C LYS A 245 -3.41 -3.14 11.41
N LEU A 246 -3.33 -1.86 11.04
CA LEU A 246 -3.97 -0.79 11.80
C LEU A 246 -5.50 -0.90 11.75
N LEU A 247 -6.07 -1.16 10.58
CA LEU A 247 -7.52 -1.27 10.37
C LEU A 247 -8.10 -2.52 11.05
N ALA A 248 -7.43 -3.66 10.91
CA ALA A 248 -7.85 -4.91 11.52
C ALA A 248 -7.48 -5.06 13.02
N GLY A 249 -6.81 -4.06 13.61
CA GLY A 249 -6.37 -4.12 15.00
C GLY A 249 -5.30 -5.18 15.27
N LEU A 250 -4.54 -5.60 14.27
CA LEU A 250 -3.50 -6.62 14.43
C LEU A 250 -2.28 -6.09 15.19
N PRO A 251 -1.61 -6.95 15.96
CA PRO A 251 -0.38 -6.58 16.66
C PRO A 251 0.79 -6.37 15.68
N GLY A 252 1.83 -5.67 16.15
CA GLY A 252 3.11 -5.57 15.44
C GLY A 252 3.16 -4.51 14.33
N ALA A 253 2.21 -3.55 14.31
CA ALA A 253 2.36 -2.37 13.45
C ALA A 253 3.59 -1.55 13.85
N LEU A 254 4.17 -0.81 12.91
CA LEU A 254 5.38 0.01 13.07
C LEU A 254 5.13 1.32 13.83
N THR A 255 4.25 1.27 14.85
CA THR A 255 3.96 2.43 15.71
C THR A 255 5.13 2.71 16.65
N GLY A 256 5.64 3.96 16.66
CA GLY A 256 6.81 4.34 17.43
C GLY A 256 8.14 3.85 16.85
N ALA A 257 8.15 3.43 15.60
CA ALA A 257 9.34 3.06 14.85
C ALA A 257 9.10 3.27 13.35
N PHE A 258 10.17 3.37 12.57
CA PHE A 258 10.11 3.15 11.13
C PHE A 258 10.96 1.94 10.72
N LEU A 259 10.60 1.31 9.64
CA LEU A 259 11.39 0.29 8.99
C LEU A 259 12.21 0.95 7.87
N GLN A 260 13.52 0.97 8.02
CA GLN A 260 14.45 1.33 6.95
C GLN A 260 14.75 0.08 6.13
N VAL A 261 14.69 0.20 4.82
CA VAL A 261 14.89 -0.91 3.89
C VAL A 261 16.02 -0.56 2.93
N ASP A 262 17.02 -1.41 2.84
CA ASP A 262 18.08 -1.40 1.83
C ASP A 262 17.98 -2.68 0.99
N LEU A 263 17.37 -2.57 -0.18
CA LEU A 263 17.15 -3.73 -1.07
C LEU A 263 18.41 -4.10 -1.86
N ALA A 264 19.42 -3.24 -1.91
CA ALA A 264 20.71 -3.58 -2.51
C ALA A 264 21.49 -4.56 -1.63
N ALA A 265 21.46 -4.34 -0.31
CA ALA A 265 22.06 -5.23 0.68
C ALA A 265 21.12 -6.35 1.14
N GLY A 266 19.80 -6.18 0.97
CA GLY A 266 18.78 -7.08 1.52
C GLY A 266 18.50 -6.83 3.00
N ASP A 267 18.82 -5.64 3.52
CA ASP A 267 18.70 -5.29 4.92
C ASP A 267 17.39 -4.61 5.26
N PHE A 268 16.82 -5.00 6.41
CA PHE A 268 15.61 -4.41 6.98
C PHE A 268 15.90 -4.03 8.42
N LEU A 269 16.00 -2.74 8.70
CA LEU A 269 16.33 -2.20 10.01
C LEU A 269 15.14 -1.49 10.64
N ARG A 270 14.66 -1.98 11.78
CA ARG A 270 13.65 -1.28 12.59
C ARG A 270 14.32 -0.25 13.49
N VAL A 271 14.01 1.03 13.27
CA VAL A 271 14.54 2.17 14.01
C VAL A 271 13.47 2.72 14.93
N ALA A 272 13.69 2.67 16.24
CA ALA A 272 12.76 3.22 17.22
C ALA A 272 12.73 4.75 17.16
N VAL A 273 11.53 5.33 17.30
CA VAL A 273 11.31 6.78 17.29
C VAL A 273 10.48 7.17 18.50
N ALA A 274 11.02 8.04 19.35
CA ALA A 274 10.30 8.63 20.47
C ALA A 274 9.55 9.90 20.04
N ARG A 275 8.44 10.20 20.70
CA ARG A 275 7.78 11.51 20.56
C ARG A 275 8.73 12.59 21.05
N ARG A 276 8.79 13.70 20.32
CA ARG A 276 9.63 14.86 20.67
C ARG A 276 8.80 15.88 21.44
N ASP A 277 9.33 16.32 22.58
CA ASP A 277 8.82 17.48 23.28
C ASP A 277 8.89 18.69 22.33
N GLY A 278 7.80 19.47 22.26
CA GLY A 278 7.71 20.63 21.36
C GLY A 278 7.56 20.32 19.88
N CYS A 279 7.26 19.07 19.48
CA CYS A 279 6.92 18.77 18.07
C CYS A 279 5.70 19.61 17.64
N PRO A 280 5.80 20.43 16.58
CA PRO A 280 4.70 21.34 16.19
C PRO A 280 3.43 20.62 15.80
N ASP A 281 3.53 19.39 15.26
CA ASP A 281 2.37 18.66 14.73
C ASP A 281 1.67 17.81 15.79
N CYS A 282 2.37 17.26 16.79
CA CYS A 282 1.77 16.30 17.72
C CYS A 282 1.94 16.61 19.22
N ARG A 283 2.52 17.75 19.59
CA ARG A 283 2.78 18.09 21.01
C ARG A 283 1.53 18.22 21.89
N THR A 284 0.39 18.58 21.28
CA THR A 284 -0.88 18.84 21.96
C THR A 284 -1.82 17.65 21.97
N LEU A 285 -1.37 16.49 21.48
CA LEU A 285 -2.16 15.27 21.37
C LEU A 285 -2.00 14.34 22.58
#